data_a966558ca1ad6c2f3498a625007ebc17
#
_entry.id   a966558ca1ad6c2f3498a625007ebc17
#
_cell.length_a   1.000
_cell.length_b   1.000
_cell.length_c   1.000
_cell.angle_alpha   90.00
_cell.angle_beta   90.00
_cell.angle_gamma   90.00
#
_symmetry.space_group_name_H-M   'P 1'
#
loop_
_entity.id
_entity.type
_entity.pdbx_description
1 polymer ?
#
loop_
_entity_poly.entity_id
_entity_poly.type
_entity_poly.pdbx_seq_one_letter_code
_entity_poly.pdbx_strand_id
1 'polypeptide(L)'
;AVLLSLHTHAAHLVNALANQSISAAISGSNSKEIPQEMRAGGFDPKLQMELVNHTNQPLQLEMEEGYMMEPAEPGYQALLMTQPLLITLQPKGKSKQFIYAMCAQLSMSSPNAKIQYKIGKKAPDALLKMAQYIAKNKYQNSAAQRAVWSLSDNSPILSISSEKENVTANLQQFVANLKGVNLEQLKRENQNKSMAQVMYAFNSSKSDRNIIFKNDTASMVSVGYYSEQGELLKPIIETTQFIDGHHSIRYNPFPLSLTNKRYSVRMIKDGEVFKEYYFMQ
;
A
#
# COMPACT_ATOMS: atom_id res chain seq x y z
N ALA A 1 -35.91 37.51 -11.11
CA ALA A 1 -34.68 36.84 -11.51
C ALA A 1 -34.59 35.48 -10.79
N VAL A 2 -34.83 34.40 -11.50
CA VAL A 2 -34.68 33.00 -10.97
C VAL A 2 -33.20 32.69 -11.06
N LEU A 3 -32.51 32.61 -9.92
CA LEU A 3 -31.18 32.06 -9.84
C LEU A 3 -31.31 30.52 -10.03
N LEU A 4 -31.12 30.09 -11.25
CA LEU A 4 -30.82 28.65 -11.53
C LEU A 4 -29.45 28.36 -10.90
N SER A 5 -29.44 27.72 -9.73
CA SER A 5 -28.25 27.11 -9.18
C SER A 5 -27.90 25.92 -10.11
N LEU A 6 -27.01 26.14 -11.04
CA LEU A 6 -26.34 25.06 -11.76
C LEU A 6 -25.54 24.25 -10.75
N HIS A 7 -26.10 23.16 -10.25
CA HIS A 7 -25.34 22.13 -9.54
C HIS A 7 -24.47 21.46 -10.60
N THR A 8 -23.32 22.06 -10.87
CA THR A 8 -22.29 21.37 -11.67
C THR A 8 -21.78 20.21 -10.84
N HIS A 9 -22.14 18.97 -11.22
CA HIS A 9 -21.51 17.79 -10.67
C HIS A 9 -20.01 17.88 -10.89
N ALA A 10 -19.22 17.57 -9.85
CA ALA A 10 -17.79 17.54 -9.99
C ALA A 10 -17.39 16.50 -11.04
N ALA A 11 -16.49 16.87 -11.94
CA ALA A 11 -15.96 15.95 -12.93
C ALA A 11 -14.90 15.05 -12.29
N HIS A 12 -14.87 13.78 -12.67
CA HIS A 12 -13.85 12.88 -12.18
C HIS A 12 -12.47 13.30 -12.72
N LEU A 13 -11.50 13.48 -11.82
CA LEU A 13 -10.16 14.00 -12.12
C LEU A 13 -9.46 13.18 -13.23
N VAL A 14 -9.56 11.85 -13.18
CA VAL A 14 -8.95 10.97 -14.19
C VAL A 14 -9.52 11.21 -15.59
N ASN A 15 -10.84 11.48 -15.68
CA ASN A 15 -11.48 11.80 -16.97
C ASN A 15 -11.03 13.17 -17.49
N ALA A 16 -10.86 14.14 -16.60
CA ALA A 16 -10.37 15.47 -16.97
C ALA A 16 -8.91 15.44 -17.44
N LEU A 17 -8.08 14.54 -16.91
CA LEU A 17 -6.73 14.26 -17.42
C LEU A 17 -6.78 13.58 -18.78
N ALA A 18 -7.63 12.57 -18.95
CA ALA A 18 -7.75 11.82 -20.21
C ALA A 18 -8.19 12.68 -21.39
N ASN A 19 -9.12 13.61 -21.16
CA ASN A 19 -9.59 14.54 -22.19
C ASN A 19 -8.77 15.84 -22.28
N GLN A 20 -7.65 15.91 -21.57
CA GLN A 20 -6.70 17.05 -21.58
C GLN A 20 -7.31 18.40 -21.13
N SER A 21 -8.44 18.40 -20.43
CA SER A 21 -9.00 19.62 -19.80
C SER A 21 -8.06 20.17 -18.73
N ILE A 22 -7.29 19.26 -18.10
CA ILE A 22 -6.26 19.58 -17.13
C ILE A 22 -4.98 18.81 -17.42
N SER A 23 -3.87 19.28 -16.83
CA SER A 23 -2.66 18.49 -16.65
C SER A 23 -2.31 18.38 -15.19
N ALA A 24 -1.61 17.31 -14.81
CA ALA A 24 -1.13 17.07 -13.46
C ALA A 24 0.33 16.64 -13.46
N ALA A 25 1.10 17.19 -12.52
CA ALA A 25 2.43 16.68 -12.16
C ALA A 25 2.36 16.20 -10.71
N ILE A 26 2.69 14.94 -10.45
CA ILE A 26 2.60 14.33 -9.13
C ILE A 26 4.01 13.91 -8.70
N SER A 27 4.41 14.29 -7.49
CA SER A 27 5.69 13.87 -6.90
C SER A 27 5.52 13.53 -5.43
N GLY A 28 6.57 12.95 -4.83
CA GLY A 28 6.61 12.84 -3.38
C GLY A 28 6.54 14.23 -2.73
N SER A 29 5.92 14.32 -1.56
CA SER A 29 5.76 15.60 -0.84
C SER A 29 7.11 16.14 -0.38
N ASN A 30 7.26 17.45 -0.50
CA ASN A 30 8.30 18.17 0.23
C ASN A 30 7.76 18.52 1.62
N SER A 31 8.36 17.94 2.67
CA SER A 31 7.91 18.12 4.04
C SER A 31 7.89 19.59 4.49
N LYS A 32 8.73 20.44 3.92
CA LYS A 32 8.78 21.88 4.23
C LYS A 32 7.57 22.65 3.70
N GLU A 33 6.91 22.12 2.67
CA GLU A 33 5.79 22.77 1.98
C GLU A 33 4.41 22.28 2.46
N ILE A 34 4.37 21.17 3.24
CA ILE A 34 3.12 20.64 3.76
C ILE A 34 2.54 21.66 4.79
N PRO A 35 1.30 22.12 4.61
CA PRO A 35 0.64 22.99 5.55
C PRO A 35 0.54 22.38 6.96
N GLN A 36 0.67 23.20 8.00
CA GLN A 36 0.71 22.69 9.37
C GLN A 36 -0.60 21.98 9.76
N GLU A 37 -1.73 22.44 9.27
CA GLU A 37 -3.04 21.82 9.49
C GLU A 37 -3.15 20.42 8.90
N MET A 38 -2.35 20.10 7.89
CA MET A 38 -2.27 18.75 7.29
C MET A 38 -1.30 17.81 7.99
N ARG A 39 -0.54 18.30 8.97
CA ARG A 39 0.39 17.49 9.78
C ARG A 39 -0.26 16.97 11.07
N ALA A 40 -1.55 17.28 11.27
CA ALA A 40 -2.29 16.86 12.44
C ALA A 40 -2.36 15.33 12.52
N GLY A 41 -1.90 14.75 13.65
CA GLY A 41 -1.91 13.30 13.88
C GLY A 41 -0.60 12.59 13.57
N GLY A 42 0.46 13.31 13.19
CA GLY A 42 1.81 12.74 13.02
C GLY A 42 1.98 11.87 11.77
N PHE A 43 1.07 11.98 10.81
CA PHE A 43 1.16 11.28 9.52
C PHE A 43 0.95 12.28 8.38
N ASP A 44 2.03 12.69 7.77
CA ASP A 44 2.04 13.69 6.71
C ASP A 44 1.54 13.11 5.37
N PRO A 45 0.91 13.94 4.52
CA PRO A 45 0.64 13.58 3.12
C PRO A 45 1.92 13.13 2.43
N LYS A 46 1.86 12.02 1.71
CA LYS A 46 3.04 11.43 1.06
C LYS A 46 3.31 11.98 -0.33
N LEU A 47 2.30 12.54 -0.97
CA LEU A 47 2.39 13.07 -2.33
C LEU A 47 1.88 14.51 -2.39
N GLN A 48 2.40 15.23 -3.37
CA GLN A 48 1.88 16.51 -3.84
C GLN A 48 1.53 16.42 -5.32
N MET A 49 0.50 17.14 -5.73
CA MET A 49 0.01 17.18 -7.10
C MET A 49 -0.20 18.64 -7.53
N GLU A 50 0.49 19.05 -8.57
CA GLU A 50 0.31 20.34 -9.22
C GLU A 50 -0.63 20.16 -10.41
N LEU A 51 -1.71 20.92 -10.43
CA LEU A 51 -2.76 20.88 -11.45
C LEU A 51 -2.79 22.17 -12.24
N VAL A 52 -3.07 22.08 -13.54
CA VAL A 52 -3.30 23.22 -14.42
C VAL A 52 -4.61 23.00 -15.17
N ASN A 53 -5.52 23.96 -15.08
CA ASN A 53 -6.75 24.00 -15.88
C ASN A 53 -6.45 24.60 -17.27
N HIS A 54 -6.66 23.84 -18.33
CA HIS A 54 -6.44 24.29 -19.71
C HIS A 54 -7.70 24.90 -20.34
N THR A 55 -8.83 24.89 -19.65
CA THR A 55 -10.10 25.43 -20.13
C THR A 55 -10.29 26.92 -19.78
N ASN A 56 -11.27 27.54 -20.40
CA ASN A 56 -11.71 28.90 -20.07
C ASN A 56 -12.85 28.93 -19.05
N GLN A 57 -13.17 27.77 -18.43
CA GLN A 57 -14.23 27.62 -17.43
C GLN A 57 -13.64 27.16 -16.09
N PRO A 58 -14.26 27.52 -14.96
CA PRO A 58 -13.92 26.92 -13.69
C PRO A 58 -14.26 25.42 -13.70
N LEU A 59 -13.41 24.59 -13.08
CA LEU A 59 -13.62 23.16 -12.98
C LEU A 59 -13.74 22.75 -11.52
N GLN A 60 -14.76 21.96 -11.20
CA GLN A 60 -14.83 21.18 -9.97
C GLN A 60 -14.42 19.75 -10.30
N LEU A 61 -13.42 19.25 -9.61
CA LEU A 61 -12.83 17.94 -9.83
C LEU A 61 -12.91 17.11 -8.56
N GLU A 62 -13.22 15.84 -8.73
CA GLU A 62 -13.23 14.88 -7.64
C GLU A 62 -12.40 13.64 -7.98
N MET A 63 -11.85 13.03 -6.96
CA MET A 63 -11.17 11.74 -7.04
C MET A 63 -11.34 11.03 -5.72
N GLU A 64 -12.00 9.87 -5.74
CA GLU A 64 -12.20 9.08 -4.53
C GLU A 64 -10.90 8.41 -4.11
N GLU A 65 -10.84 7.95 -2.87
CA GLU A 65 -9.76 7.12 -2.35
C GLU A 65 -9.67 5.76 -3.07
N GLY A 66 -8.57 5.06 -2.83
CA GLY A 66 -8.35 3.71 -3.36
C GLY A 66 -7.64 3.66 -4.71
N TYR A 67 -7.20 4.78 -5.27
CA TYR A 67 -6.28 4.75 -6.40
C TYR A 67 -4.87 4.38 -5.96
N MET A 68 -4.21 3.53 -6.77
CA MET A 68 -2.77 3.29 -6.63
C MET A 68 -2.02 4.42 -7.33
N MET A 69 -1.06 5.00 -6.60
CA MET A 69 -0.14 5.98 -7.14
C MET A 69 1.17 5.26 -7.44
N GLU A 70 1.54 5.19 -8.71
CA GLU A 70 2.67 4.40 -9.19
C GLU A 70 3.91 5.27 -9.37
N PRO A 71 5.07 4.89 -8.80
CA PRO A 71 6.31 5.63 -9.00
C PRO A 71 6.81 5.48 -10.44
N ALA A 72 7.41 6.53 -10.99
CA ALA A 72 8.05 6.49 -12.30
C ALA A 72 9.37 5.72 -12.27
N GLU A 73 10.02 5.64 -11.11
CA GLU A 73 11.32 4.99 -10.93
C GLU A 73 11.16 3.66 -10.19
N PRO A 74 11.83 2.59 -10.63
CA PRO A 74 11.88 1.33 -9.91
C PRO A 74 12.59 1.51 -8.55
N GLY A 75 12.22 0.69 -7.57
CA GLY A 75 12.80 0.74 -6.21
C GLY A 75 12.07 1.65 -5.24
N TYR A 76 11.11 2.45 -5.70
CA TYR A 76 10.22 3.23 -4.84
C TYR A 76 8.87 2.55 -4.68
N GLN A 77 8.18 2.87 -3.57
CA GLN A 77 6.88 2.28 -3.23
C GLN A 77 5.77 2.81 -4.11
N ALA A 78 4.89 1.93 -4.57
CA ALA A 78 3.54 2.33 -4.93
C ALA A 78 2.76 2.74 -3.67
N LEU A 79 1.86 3.68 -3.80
CA LEU A 79 1.11 4.25 -2.69
C LEU A 79 -0.39 4.08 -2.91
N LEU A 80 -1.10 3.71 -1.86
CA LEU A 80 -2.55 3.64 -1.84
C LEU A 80 -3.11 4.99 -1.38
N MET A 81 -3.84 5.69 -2.22
CA MET A 81 -4.53 6.93 -1.85
C MET A 81 -5.64 6.64 -0.84
N THR A 82 -5.62 7.32 0.31
CA THR A 82 -6.47 7.00 1.46
C THR A 82 -7.41 8.13 1.88
N GLN A 83 -7.50 9.17 1.08
CA GLN A 83 -8.43 10.26 1.30
C GLN A 83 -8.92 10.79 -0.05
N PRO A 84 -10.23 11.06 -0.21
CA PRO A 84 -10.76 11.64 -1.44
C PRO A 84 -10.26 13.07 -1.62
N LEU A 85 -10.21 13.52 -2.86
CA LEU A 85 -9.90 14.89 -3.25
C LEU A 85 -11.15 15.56 -3.83
N LEU A 86 -11.36 16.80 -3.44
CA LEU A 86 -12.32 17.71 -4.06
C LEU A 86 -11.58 19.02 -4.34
N ILE A 87 -11.52 19.41 -5.60
CA ILE A 87 -10.64 20.49 -6.05
C ILE A 87 -11.43 21.44 -6.93
N THR A 88 -11.29 22.74 -6.69
CA THR A 88 -11.81 23.79 -7.58
C THR A 88 -10.64 24.46 -8.28
N LEU A 89 -10.65 24.46 -9.61
CA LEU A 89 -9.65 25.15 -10.45
C LEU A 89 -10.32 26.32 -11.17
N GLN A 90 -9.75 27.49 -11.04
CA GLN A 90 -10.18 28.66 -11.82
C GLN A 90 -9.82 28.47 -13.32
N PRO A 91 -10.48 29.21 -14.24
CA PRO A 91 -10.13 29.21 -15.64
C PRO A 91 -8.63 29.49 -15.84
N LYS A 92 -7.92 28.67 -16.60
CA LYS A 92 -6.46 28.77 -16.81
C LYS A 92 -5.63 28.77 -15.52
N GLY A 93 -6.27 28.45 -14.39
CA GLY A 93 -5.65 28.48 -13.07
C GLY A 93 -4.78 27.27 -12.77
N LYS A 94 -3.95 27.42 -11.75
CA LYS A 94 -3.10 26.37 -11.19
C LYS A 94 -3.49 26.12 -9.73
N SER A 95 -3.32 24.89 -9.27
CA SER A 95 -3.51 24.53 -7.86
C SER A 95 -2.49 23.47 -7.45
N LYS A 96 -2.05 23.52 -6.20
CA LYS A 96 -1.23 22.51 -5.57
C LYS A 96 -2.05 21.80 -4.49
N GLN A 97 -2.08 20.48 -4.57
CA GLN A 97 -2.79 19.61 -3.64
C GLN A 97 -1.81 18.67 -2.94
N PHE A 98 -2.05 18.38 -1.68
CA PHE A 98 -1.34 17.34 -0.95
C PHE A 98 -2.25 16.11 -0.82
N ILE A 99 -1.68 14.93 -1.04
CA ILE A 99 -2.42 13.67 -1.11
C ILE A 99 -2.00 12.78 0.05
N TYR A 100 -2.96 12.42 0.89
CA TYR A 100 -2.78 11.36 1.87
C TYR A 100 -2.77 10.01 1.18
N ALA A 101 -1.68 9.31 1.32
CA ALA A 101 -1.50 7.98 0.77
C ALA A 101 -0.63 7.12 1.69
N MET A 102 -0.91 5.82 1.71
CA MET A 102 -0.17 4.83 2.48
C MET A 102 0.77 4.05 1.55
N CYS A 103 1.98 3.80 2.03
CA CYS A 103 2.93 2.94 1.35
C CYS A 103 2.38 1.52 1.21
N ALA A 104 2.37 0.97 0.01
CA ALA A 104 1.82 -0.35 -0.29
C ALA A 104 2.91 -1.42 -0.53
N GLN A 105 4.17 -1.15 -0.19
CA GLN A 105 5.30 -2.07 -0.38
C GLN A 105 6.35 -1.81 0.71
N LEU A 106 6.32 -2.63 1.76
CA LEU A 106 7.12 -2.43 2.98
C LEU A 106 8.64 -2.32 2.74
N SER A 107 9.17 -3.07 1.77
CA SER A 107 10.62 -3.19 1.52
C SER A 107 11.17 -2.21 0.50
N MET A 108 10.31 -1.39 -0.14
CA MET A 108 10.72 -0.43 -1.15
C MET A 108 11.01 0.93 -0.50
N SER A 109 11.75 1.80 -1.21
CA SER A 109 12.06 3.14 -0.72
C SER A 109 10.84 4.03 -0.60
N SER A 110 10.80 4.84 0.45
CA SER A 110 9.73 5.82 0.65
C SER A 110 9.76 6.91 -0.42
N PRO A 111 8.59 7.52 -0.74
CA PRO A 111 8.52 8.65 -1.65
C PRO A 111 9.37 9.83 -1.16
N ASN A 112 9.89 10.60 -2.09
CA ASN A 112 10.54 11.88 -1.83
C ASN A 112 10.23 12.86 -2.97
N ALA A 113 10.51 14.14 -2.78
CA ALA A 113 10.14 15.22 -3.72
C ALA A 113 10.72 15.09 -5.13
N LYS A 114 11.73 14.26 -5.35
CA LYS A 114 12.35 14.06 -6.66
C LYS A 114 11.65 12.99 -7.50
N ILE A 115 10.92 12.08 -6.83
CA ILE A 115 10.29 10.94 -7.49
C ILE A 115 8.92 11.34 -8.01
N GLN A 116 8.75 11.16 -9.32
CA GLN A 116 7.47 11.40 -9.99
C GLN A 116 6.55 10.18 -9.83
N TYR A 117 5.26 10.47 -9.80
CA TYR A 117 4.19 9.46 -9.69
C TYR A 117 3.15 9.68 -10.77
N LYS A 118 2.44 8.63 -11.12
CA LYS A 118 1.24 8.68 -11.95
C LYS A 118 0.06 8.06 -11.21
N ILE A 119 -1.14 8.47 -11.59
CA ILE A 119 -2.37 7.83 -11.13
C ILE A 119 -2.48 6.50 -11.87
N GLY A 120 -2.45 5.42 -11.11
CA GLY A 120 -2.66 4.06 -11.61
C GLY A 120 -4.13 3.66 -11.56
N LYS A 121 -4.38 2.36 -11.47
CA LYS A 121 -5.73 1.80 -11.34
C LYS A 121 -6.24 1.89 -9.91
N LYS A 122 -7.54 1.66 -9.73
CA LYS A 122 -8.11 1.36 -8.41
C LYS A 122 -7.41 0.13 -7.83
N ALA A 123 -7.13 0.19 -6.54
CA ALA A 123 -6.55 -0.92 -5.80
C ALA A 123 -7.49 -2.14 -5.81
N PRO A 124 -6.97 -3.35 -5.64
CA PRO A 124 -7.78 -4.54 -5.46
C PRO A 124 -8.68 -4.43 -4.23
N ASP A 125 -9.71 -5.27 -4.22
CA ASP A 125 -10.83 -5.21 -3.29
C ASP A 125 -10.42 -5.03 -1.81
N ALA A 126 -9.47 -5.80 -1.32
CA ALA A 126 -9.03 -5.69 0.08
C ALA A 126 -8.37 -4.33 0.40
N LEU A 127 -7.49 -3.85 -0.49
CA LEU A 127 -6.83 -2.54 -0.33
C LEU A 127 -7.81 -1.38 -0.59
N LEU A 128 -8.72 -1.53 -1.55
CA LEU A 128 -9.77 -0.54 -1.78
C LEU A 128 -10.67 -0.38 -0.54
N LYS A 129 -11.15 -1.48 0.02
CA LYS A 129 -11.93 -1.47 1.27
C LYS A 129 -11.14 -0.87 2.43
N MET A 130 -9.82 -1.13 2.49
CA MET A 130 -8.95 -0.54 3.50
C MET A 130 -8.83 0.98 3.33
N ALA A 131 -8.64 1.47 2.09
CA ALA A 131 -8.60 2.91 1.80
C ALA A 131 -9.90 3.61 2.22
N GLN A 132 -11.05 3.04 1.87
CA GLN A 132 -12.37 3.52 2.26
C GLN A 132 -12.56 3.53 3.78
N TYR A 133 -12.09 2.47 4.45
CA TYR A 133 -12.15 2.39 5.91
C TYR A 133 -11.29 3.47 6.59
N ILE A 134 -10.08 3.71 6.07
CA ILE A 134 -9.18 4.79 6.54
C ILE A 134 -9.83 6.15 6.33
N ALA A 135 -10.36 6.42 5.14
CA ALA A 135 -11.02 7.68 4.80
C ALA A 135 -12.21 7.95 5.72
N LYS A 136 -13.12 6.98 5.83
CA LYS A 136 -14.34 7.07 6.65
C LYS A 136 -14.05 7.36 8.13
N ASN A 137 -13.03 6.71 8.69
CA ASN A 137 -12.68 6.83 10.10
C ASN A 137 -11.61 7.89 10.38
N LYS A 138 -11.11 8.56 9.34
CA LYS A 138 -10.02 9.56 9.42
C LYS A 138 -8.74 9.00 10.06
N TYR A 139 -8.41 7.75 9.75
CA TYR A 139 -7.26 7.04 10.31
C TYR A 139 -5.97 7.34 9.52
N GLN A 140 -5.64 8.61 9.31
CA GLN A 140 -4.34 9.00 8.73
C GLN A 140 -3.26 8.91 9.81
N ASN A 141 -2.75 7.69 10.08
CA ASN A 141 -1.78 7.42 11.13
C ASN A 141 -0.91 6.18 10.83
N SER A 142 0.09 5.95 11.67
CA SER A 142 1.02 4.83 11.53
C SER A 142 0.37 3.45 11.70
N ALA A 143 -0.72 3.34 12.47
CA ALA A 143 -1.44 2.08 12.61
C ALA A 143 -2.15 1.70 11.31
N ALA A 144 -2.79 2.67 10.63
CA ALA A 144 -3.38 2.45 9.31
C ALA A 144 -2.33 2.10 8.25
N GLN A 145 -1.14 2.71 8.31
CA GLN A 145 -0.02 2.32 7.46
C GLN A 145 0.35 0.84 7.66
N ARG A 146 0.40 0.37 8.91
CA ARG A 146 0.67 -1.05 9.21
C ARG A 146 -0.47 -1.96 8.76
N ALA A 147 -1.71 -1.49 8.83
CA ALA A 147 -2.87 -2.21 8.32
C ALA A 147 -2.78 -2.40 6.77
N VAL A 148 -2.37 -1.37 6.04
CA VAL A 148 -2.09 -1.48 4.60
C VAL A 148 -0.99 -2.51 4.35
N TRP A 149 0.13 -2.46 5.04
CA TRP A 149 1.20 -3.46 4.90
C TRP A 149 0.78 -4.88 5.31
N SER A 150 -0.17 -5.01 6.22
CA SER A 150 -0.71 -6.34 6.54
C SER A 150 -1.50 -6.95 5.38
N LEU A 151 -2.09 -6.13 4.52
CA LEU A 151 -2.80 -6.57 3.32
C LEU A 151 -1.87 -6.70 2.10
N SER A 152 -0.95 -5.76 1.90
CA SER A 152 -0.07 -5.73 0.73
C SER A 152 1.17 -6.63 0.86
N ASP A 153 1.77 -6.69 2.05
CA ASP A 153 3.04 -7.37 2.31
C ASP A 153 2.92 -8.50 3.33
N ASN A 154 1.69 -8.87 3.68
CA ASN A 154 1.39 -9.91 4.68
C ASN A 154 2.04 -9.67 6.05
N SER A 155 2.27 -8.41 6.41
CA SER A 155 2.80 -8.02 7.71
C SER A 155 1.86 -8.49 8.85
N PRO A 156 2.40 -8.87 10.03
CA PRO A 156 1.57 -9.40 11.12
C PRO A 156 0.46 -8.45 11.55
N ILE A 157 -0.77 -8.94 11.63
CA ILE A 157 -1.94 -8.16 12.09
C ILE A 157 -1.68 -7.57 13.47
N LEU A 158 -1.03 -8.32 14.37
CA LEU A 158 -0.72 -7.87 15.72
C LEU A 158 0.31 -6.74 15.77
N SER A 159 1.02 -6.45 14.66
CA SER A 159 1.91 -5.28 14.58
C SER A 159 1.15 -3.97 14.41
N ILE A 160 -0.13 -4.02 14.06
CA ILE A 160 -1.00 -2.85 13.95
C ILE A 160 -1.24 -2.31 15.36
N SER A 161 -0.70 -1.12 15.66
CA SER A 161 -0.81 -0.51 16.98
C SER A 161 -0.90 1.00 16.89
N SER A 162 -1.68 1.59 17.78
CA SER A 162 -1.89 3.03 17.98
C SER A 162 -1.86 3.32 19.49
N GLU A 163 -1.59 4.55 19.88
CA GLU A 163 -1.76 5.01 21.25
C GLU A 163 -3.22 4.88 21.74
N LYS A 164 -4.17 4.93 20.80
CA LYS A 164 -5.59 4.72 21.08
C LYS A 164 -5.95 3.25 20.89
N GLU A 165 -6.25 2.55 21.96
CA GLU A 165 -6.58 1.12 21.95
C GLU A 165 -7.75 0.76 21.01
N ASN A 166 -8.79 1.60 20.99
CA ASN A 166 -9.93 1.39 20.09
C ASN A 166 -9.54 1.47 18.62
N VAL A 167 -8.58 2.33 18.24
CA VAL A 167 -8.06 2.42 16.85
C VAL A 167 -7.30 1.14 16.51
N THR A 168 -6.47 0.66 17.43
CA THR A 168 -5.75 -0.61 17.29
C THR A 168 -6.73 -1.76 17.08
N ALA A 169 -7.69 -1.92 17.98
CA ALA A 169 -8.68 -3.01 17.93
C ALA A 169 -9.49 -2.97 16.62
N ASN A 170 -9.98 -1.79 16.24
CA ASN A 170 -10.78 -1.62 15.04
C ASN A 170 -9.99 -1.98 13.76
N LEU A 171 -8.73 -1.51 13.64
CA LEU A 171 -7.90 -1.80 12.48
C LEU A 171 -7.49 -3.27 12.41
N GLN A 172 -7.10 -3.88 13.55
CA GLN A 172 -6.77 -5.30 13.62
C GLN A 172 -7.98 -6.16 13.23
N GLN A 173 -9.18 -5.85 13.77
CA GLN A 173 -10.39 -6.59 13.44
C GLN A 173 -10.78 -6.44 11.98
N PHE A 174 -10.69 -5.21 11.43
CA PHE A 174 -11.01 -4.96 10.03
C PHE A 174 -10.09 -5.73 9.09
N VAL A 175 -8.77 -5.71 9.35
CA VAL A 175 -7.79 -6.48 8.57
C VAL A 175 -8.00 -7.98 8.72
N ALA A 176 -8.27 -8.47 9.94
CA ALA A 176 -8.54 -9.88 10.18
C ALA A 176 -9.76 -10.37 9.37
N ASN A 177 -10.83 -9.57 9.33
CA ASN A 177 -12.02 -9.86 8.53
C ASN A 177 -11.71 -9.93 7.03
N LEU A 178 -10.93 -8.97 6.49
CA LEU A 178 -10.54 -8.96 5.08
C LEU A 178 -9.66 -10.17 4.71
N LYS A 179 -8.86 -10.66 5.66
CA LYS A 179 -7.97 -11.82 5.47
C LYS A 179 -8.64 -13.15 5.80
N GLY A 180 -9.86 -13.16 6.33
CA GLY A 180 -10.53 -14.38 6.80
C GLY A 180 -9.86 -15.03 8.02
N VAL A 181 -9.15 -14.24 8.86
CA VAL A 181 -8.40 -14.71 10.02
C VAL A 181 -9.21 -14.51 11.30
N ASN A 182 -9.21 -15.51 12.19
CA ASN A 182 -9.78 -15.36 13.53
C ASN A 182 -8.79 -14.59 14.42
N LEU A 183 -9.12 -13.32 14.71
CA LEU A 183 -8.24 -12.44 15.48
C LEU A 183 -8.03 -12.93 16.93
N GLU A 184 -9.05 -13.45 17.57
CA GLU A 184 -8.95 -13.93 18.95
C GLU A 184 -8.10 -15.20 19.06
N GLN A 185 -8.19 -16.08 18.08
CA GLN A 185 -7.28 -17.22 17.99
C GLN A 185 -5.83 -16.75 17.78
N LEU A 186 -5.61 -15.82 16.84
CA LEU A 186 -4.28 -15.25 16.57
C LEU A 186 -3.68 -14.59 17.81
N LYS A 187 -4.47 -13.88 18.61
CA LYS A 187 -4.04 -13.28 19.87
C LYS A 187 -3.64 -14.37 20.89
N ARG A 188 -4.44 -15.41 21.05
CA ARG A 188 -4.13 -16.53 21.97
C ARG A 188 -2.82 -17.23 21.58
N GLU A 189 -2.61 -17.50 20.29
CA GLU A 189 -1.38 -18.15 19.78
C GLU A 189 -0.12 -17.30 19.99
N ASN A 190 -0.27 -16.00 20.16
CA ASN A 190 0.83 -15.07 20.35
C ASN A 190 0.85 -14.39 21.74
N GLN A 191 -0.04 -14.77 22.66
CA GLN A 191 -0.16 -14.13 23.98
C GLN A 191 1.12 -14.13 24.82
N ASN A 192 1.99 -15.12 24.62
CA ASN A 192 3.28 -15.26 25.32
C ASN A 192 4.47 -14.64 24.56
N LYS A 193 4.21 -14.00 23.41
CA LYS A 193 5.23 -13.34 22.60
C LYS A 193 5.14 -11.82 22.77
N SER A 194 6.25 -11.18 23.02
CA SER A 194 6.31 -9.72 22.93
C SER A 194 6.10 -9.26 21.48
N MET A 195 5.63 -8.04 21.28
CA MET A 195 5.52 -7.45 19.94
C MET A 195 6.90 -7.44 19.24
N ALA A 196 7.98 -7.21 19.98
CA ALA A 196 9.33 -7.32 19.44
C ALA A 196 9.64 -8.71 18.89
N GLN A 197 9.21 -9.78 19.57
CA GLN A 197 9.37 -11.16 19.08
C GLN A 197 8.52 -11.45 17.85
N VAL A 198 7.29 -10.95 17.83
CA VAL A 198 6.41 -11.07 16.64
C VAL A 198 7.04 -10.35 15.44
N MET A 199 7.53 -9.13 15.64
CA MET A 199 8.19 -8.34 14.61
C MET A 199 9.57 -8.88 14.26
N TYR A 200 10.31 -9.41 15.23
CA TYR A 200 11.60 -10.05 14.97
C TYR A 200 11.42 -11.30 14.11
N ALA A 201 10.44 -12.13 14.41
CA ALA A 201 10.10 -13.28 13.57
C ALA A 201 9.70 -12.87 12.14
N PHE A 202 9.09 -11.69 11.98
CA PHE A 202 8.73 -11.12 10.68
C PHE A 202 9.92 -10.44 9.98
N ASN A 203 10.69 -9.66 10.74
CA ASN A 203 11.81 -8.85 10.21
C ASN A 203 13.14 -9.59 10.19
N SER A 204 13.18 -10.88 10.58
CA SER A 204 14.39 -11.65 10.90
C SER A 204 15.64 -11.19 10.12
N SER A 205 16.71 -11.12 10.81
CA SER A 205 18.13 -10.90 10.53
C SER A 205 18.57 -10.05 9.31
N LYS A 206 19.74 -9.43 9.45
CA LYS A 206 20.48 -8.71 8.38
C LYS A 206 20.86 -9.59 7.17
N SER A 207 20.57 -10.88 7.21
CA SER A 207 20.75 -11.84 6.11
C SER A 207 19.52 -12.00 5.22
N ASP A 208 18.39 -11.37 5.55
CA ASP A 208 17.17 -11.48 4.76
C ASP A 208 17.36 -10.95 3.34
N ARG A 209 16.77 -11.65 2.40
CA ARG A 209 16.73 -11.29 0.99
C ARG A 209 15.31 -10.94 0.57
N ASN A 210 15.21 -10.23 -0.54
CA ASN A 210 13.93 -9.87 -1.12
C ASN A 210 13.71 -10.54 -2.47
N ILE A 211 12.53 -11.12 -2.67
CA ILE A 211 12.04 -11.47 -3.99
C ILE A 211 11.28 -10.27 -4.52
N ILE A 212 11.88 -9.55 -5.45
CA ILE A 212 11.24 -8.40 -6.11
C ILE A 212 10.61 -8.89 -7.40
N PHE A 213 9.34 -8.56 -7.64
CA PHE A 213 8.63 -8.91 -8.86
C PHE A 213 7.57 -7.87 -9.21
N LYS A 214 7.16 -7.89 -10.47
CA LYS A 214 6.07 -7.06 -10.99
C LYS A 214 4.94 -7.97 -11.45
N ASN A 215 3.71 -7.61 -11.09
CA ASN A 215 2.51 -8.16 -11.66
C ASN A 215 1.90 -7.16 -12.65
N ASP A 216 1.51 -7.61 -13.83
CA ASP A 216 0.74 -6.80 -14.77
C ASP A 216 -0.77 -6.93 -14.53
N THR A 217 -1.19 -7.99 -13.86
CA THR A 217 -2.55 -8.25 -13.38
C THR A 217 -2.48 -8.89 -12.00
N ALA A 218 -3.60 -8.90 -11.26
CA ALA A 218 -3.68 -9.64 -10.00
C ALA A 218 -3.37 -11.13 -10.23
N SER A 219 -2.55 -11.72 -9.36
CA SER A 219 -2.09 -13.11 -9.46
C SER A 219 -2.03 -13.78 -8.10
N MET A 220 -2.20 -15.10 -8.08
CA MET A 220 -2.04 -15.90 -6.87
C MET A 220 -0.56 -16.25 -6.69
N VAL A 221 0.00 -15.86 -5.55
CA VAL A 221 1.43 -16.05 -5.26
C VAL A 221 1.58 -16.82 -3.96
N SER A 222 2.46 -17.83 -3.97
CA SER A 222 2.99 -18.44 -2.76
C SER A 222 4.52 -18.44 -2.78
N VAL A 223 5.13 -18.43 -1.61
CA VAL A 223 6.58 -18.52 -1.44
C VAL A 223 6.88 -19.50 -0.32
N GLY A 224 7.83 -20.38 -0.54
CA GLY A 224 8.22 -21.40 0.44
C GLY A 224 9.62 -21.92 0.25
N TYR A 225 10.08 -22.67 1.25
CA TYR A 225 11.29 -23.47 1.17
C TYR A 225 10.92 -24.85 0.64
N TYR A 226 11.68 -25.31 -0.33
CA TYR A 226 11.45 -26.61 -1.00
C TYR A 226 12.68 -27.47 -0.93
N SER A 227 12.48 -28.81 -0.78
CA SER A 227 13.56 -29.79 -0.87
C SER A 227 14.11 -29.87 -2.31
N GLU A 228 15.23 -30.56 -2.49
CA GLU A 228 15.76 -30.88 -3.83
C GLU A 228 14.75 -31.67 -4.68
N GLN A 229 13.87 -32.46 -4.04
CA GLN A 229 12.80 -33.21 -4.69
C GLN A 229 11.55 -32.37 -5.02
N GLY A 230 11.55 -31.11 -4.62
CA GLY A 230 10.43 -30.20 -4.88
C GLY A 230 9.31 -30.26 -3.84
N GLU A 231 9.50 -30.88 -2.70
CA GLU A 231 8.54 -30.95 -1.61
C GLU A 231 8.58 -29.62 -0.81
N LEU A 232 7.42 -29.09 -0.45
CA LEU A 232 7.33 -27.92 0.42
C LEU A 232 7.78 -28.28 1.85
N LEU A 233 8.91 -27.72 2.26
CA LEU A 233 9.46 -27.90 3.60
C LEU A 233 8.81 -26.95 4.61
N LYS A 234 8.61 -25.70 4.20
CA LYS A 234 8.02 -24.66 5.05
C LYS A 234 7.48 -23.51 4.19
N PRO A 235 6.25 -23.05 4.41
CA PRO A 235 5.75 -21.85 3.75
C PRO A 235 6.40 -20.60 4.35
N ILE A 236 6.66 -19.62 3.48
CA ILE A 236 7.02 -18.23 3.81
C ILE A 236 5.76 -17.37 3.66
N ILE A 237 5.07 -17.53 2.53
CA ILE A 237 3.76 -16.95 2.26
C ILE A 237 2.90 -18.08 1.69
N GLU A 238 1.77 -18.33 2.33
CA GLU A 238 0.74 -19.20 1.78
C GLU A 238 0.12 -18.55 0.54
N THR A 239 -0.52 -19.37 -0.31
CA THR A 239 -1.12 -18.88 -1.55
C THR A 239 -2.06 -17.70 -1.27
N THR A 240 -1.65 -16.52 -1.72
CA THR A 240 -2.29 -15.23 -1.45
C THR A 240 -2.38 -14.43 -2.73
N GLN A 241 -3.45 -13.70 -2.93
CA GLN A 241 -3.59 -12.82 -4.09
C GLN A 241 -2.72 -11.57 -3.93
N PHE A 242 -1.84 -11.35 -4.89
CA PHE A 242 -1.08 -10.11 -5.08
C PHE A 242 -1.66 -9.33 -6.26
N ILE A 243 -1.75 -8.04 -6.08
CA ILE A 243 -2.31 -7.10 -7.05
C ILE A 243 -1.36 -6.87 -8.23
N ASP A 244 -1.83 -6.16 -9.24
CA ASP A 244 -0.95 -5.54 -10.23
C ASP A 244 0.00 -4.52 -9.56
N GLY A 245 1.21 -4.41 -10.09
CA GLY A 245 2.23 -3.50 -9.57
C GLY A 245 3.53 -4.19 -9.13
N HIS A 246 4.40 -3.41 -8.50
CA HIS A 246 5.68 -3.89 -7.97
C HIS A 246 5.53 -4.40 -6.54
N HIS A 247 6.08 -5.58 -6.29
CA HIS A 247 6.02 -6.26 -5.01
C HIS A 247 7.40 -6.69 -4.53
N SER A 248 7.54 -6.81 -3.21
CA SER A 248 8.72 -7.33 -2.57
C SER A 248 8.34 -8.26 -1.44
N ILE A 249 8.86 -9.49 -1.46
CA ILE A 249 8.67 -10.49 -0.42
C ILE A 249 10.01 -10.73 0.25
N ARG A 250 10.08 -10.42 1.55
CA ARG A 250 11.27 -10.68 2.36
C ARG A 250 11.30 -12.15 2.81
N TYR A 251 12.47 -12.78 2.77
CA TYR A 251 12.67 -14.10 3.30
C TYR A 251 14.08 -14.25 3.91
N ASN A 252 14.21 -15.15 4.90
CA ASN A 252 15.51 -15.51 5.44
C ASN A 252 16.10 -16.65 4.60
N PRO A 253 17.22 -16.49 3.91
CA PRO A 253 17.83 -17.57 3.13
C PRO A 253 18.34 -18.73 3.99
N PHE A 254 18.57 -18.52 5.31
CA PHE A 254 19.11 -19.53 6.22
C PHE A 254 18.27 -19.65 7.51
N PRO A 255 17.01 -20.13 7.42
CA PRO A 255 16.17 -20.25 8.60
C PRO A 255 16.67 -21.38 9.51
N LEU A 256 16.89 -21.08 10.78
CA LEU A 256 17.35 -22.05 11.80
C LEU A 256 16.41 -23.28 11.96
N SER A 257 15.19 -23.18 11.47
CA SER A 257 14.18 -24.26 11.54
C SER A 257 14.31 -25.30 10.44
N LEU A 258 15.16 -25.10 9.44
CA LEU A 258 15.43 -26.08 8.39
C LEU A 258 16.68 -26.86 8.72
N THR A 259 16.54 -28.17 8.75
CA THR A 259 17.67 -29.12 8.97
C THR A 259 18.26 -29.64 7.64
N ASN A 260 17.62 -29.32 6.54
CA ASN A 260 18.05 -29.74 5.21
C ASN A 260 19.28 -28.94 4.78
N LYS A 261 20.34 -29.63 4.40
CA LYS A 261 21.57 -29.00 3.93
C LYS A 261 21.44 -28.31 2.57
N ARG A 262 20.50 -28.78 1.74
CA ARG A 262 20.20 -28.20 0.43
C ARG A 262 18.70 -27.99 0.28
N TYR A 263 18.31 -26.81 -0.17
CA TYR A 263 16.92 -26.43 -0.41
C TYR A 263 16.86 -25.26 -1.38
N SER A 264 15.68 -25.01 -1.90
CA SER A 264 15.39 -23.79 -2.67
C SER A 264 14.32 -22.95 -2.00
N VAL A 265 14.36 -21.66 -2.25
CA VAL A 265 13.24 -20.76 -2.02
C VAL A 265 12.56 -20.55 -3.36
N ARG A 266 11.30 -20.99 -3.47
CA ARG A 266 10.50 -20.85 -4.68
C ARG A 266 9.39 -19.86 -4.46
N MET A 267 9.19 -18.99 -5.45
CA MET A 267 7.99 -18.21 -5.64
C MET A 267 7.18 -18.88 -6.75
N ILE A 268 5.97 -19.29 -6.41
CA ILE A 268 5.00 -19.85 -7.35
C ILE A 268 3.97 -18.78 -7.64
N LYS A 269 3.75 -18.49 -8.90
CA LYS A 269 2.78 -17.52 -9.38
C LYS A 269 1.80 -18.22 -10.31
N ASP A 270 0.51 -18.13 -9.97
CA ASP A 270 -0.58 -18.78 -10.72
C ASP A 270 -0.37 -20.27 -10.99
N GLY A 271 0.27 -20.97 -10.03
CA GLY A 271 0.56 -22.39 -10.09
C GLY A 271 1.90 -22.78 -10.74
N GLU A 272 2.65 -21.82 -11.29
CA GLU A 272 3.93 -22.06 -11.94
C GLU A 272 5.09 -21.47 -11.14
N VAL A 273 6.26 -22.13 -11.18
CA VAL A 273 7.48 -21.62 -10.56
C VAL A 273 7.94 -20.39 -11.33
N PHE A 274 7.78 -19.22 -10.70
CA PHE A 274 8.13 -17.94 -11.28
C PHE A 274 9.57 -17.51 -10.98
N LYS A 275 10.05 -17.79 -9.73
CA LYS A 275 11.44 -17.58 -9.30
C LYS A 275 11.89 -18.70 -8.38
N GLU A 276 13.16 -19.05 -8.46
CA GLU A 276 13.77 -20.03 -7.60
C GLU A 276 15.20 -19.65 -7.25
N TYR A 277 15.58 -19.80 -5.98
CA TYR A 277 16.90 -19.52 -5.46
C TYR A 277 17.39 -20.73 -4.65
N TYR A 278 18.54 -21.28 -4.99
CA TYR A 278 19.12 -22.43 -4.33
C TYR A 278 20.06 -22.02 -3.19
N PHE A 279 19.98 -22.75 -2.10
CA PHE A 279 20.79 -22.54 -0.92
C PHE A 279 21.40 -23.85 -0.44
N MET A 280 22.60 -23.73 0.15
CA MET A 280 23.29 -24.78 0.84
C MET A 280 23.73 -24.24 2.19
N GLN A 281 23.33 -24.95 3.24
CA GLN A 281 23.64 -24.62 4.64
C GLN A 281 24.79 -25.45 5.15
#